data_aa8f59a6569381b3c515a25e7904f779
#
_entry.id   aa8f59a6569381b3c515a25e7904f779
#
_cell.length_a   1.000
_cell.length_b   1.000
_cell.length_c   1.000
_cell.angle_alpha   90.00
_cell.angle_beta   90.00
_cell.angle_gamma   90.00
#
_symmetry.space_group_name_H-M   'P 1'
#
loop_
_entity.id
_entity.type
_entity.pdbx_description
1 polymer ?
#
loop_
_entity_poly.entity_id
_entity_poly.type
_entity_poly.pdbx_seq_one_letter_code
_entity_poly.pdbx_strand_id
1 'polypeptide(L)'
;TRCVPDRRTRIRSGTGRNIVDKDDKSDIVMQLIDEKNLTTVENICQYDPVRPSIPCEWRIANGNKVFFKGVKSFDMRYVTEMSAACCVSFKNTVPKSEMEMVSSVHSGNIAIFYTVWSTRKGAGREIIFNIVDYLKEHKPNVKRYVTLSPKTEMAKKFHLRNGAKLIAENETTYNFEYFV
;
A
#
# COMPACT_ATOMS: atom_id res chain seq x y z
N THR A 1 -29.32 26.71 26.41
CA THR A 1 -28.90 26.46 26.25
C THR A 1 -28.32 25.94 25.51
N ARG A 2 -28.44 25.95 25.40
CA ARG A 2 -27.96 25.54 24.86
C ARG A 2 -27.22 25.23 23.97
N CYS A 3 -27.24 25.28 23.85
CA CYS A 3 -26.60 25.04 23.26
C CYS A 3 -25.93 24.84 22.62
N VAL A 4 -25.83 24.78 22.61
CA VAL A 4 -25.10 24.59 22.16
C VAL A 4 -24.33 24.34 21.60
N PRO A 5 -24.24 24.23 21.67
CA PRO A 5 -23.31 23.99 21.28
C PRO A 5 -23.03 23.20 20.50
N ASP A 6 -23.45 23.02 20.55
CA ASP A 6 -23.15 22.38 20.04
C ASP A 6 -22.93 22.29 18.98
N ARG A 7 -23.16 22.65 18.84
CA ARG A 7 -23.06 22.60 17.98
C ARG A 7 -22.35 22.55 17.07
N ARG A 8 -22.22 22.71 17.24
CA ARG A 8 -21.57 22.72 16.63
C ARG A 8 -20.80 22.12 16.13
N THR A 9 -20.73 21.90 16.36
CA THR A 9 -19.96 21.41 16.14
C THR A 9 -19.84 20.73 15.27
N ARG A 10 -20.53 20.83 15.13
CA ARG A 10 -20.46 20.35 14.33
C ARG A 10 -19.96 20.47 13.30
N ILE A 11 -19.95 20.90 13.53
CA ILE A 11 -19.54 21.05 12.78
C ILE A 11 -18.84 20.90 12.04
N ARG A 12 -18.79 20.98 12.32
CA ARG A 12 -18.06 20.86 11.87
C ARG A 12 -17.82 20.08 11.23
N SER A 13 -18.34 19.89 11.44
CA SER A 13 -18.21 19.38 10.98
C SER A 13 -18.24 19.10 10.02
N GLY A 14 -18.54 19.33 9.95
CA GLY A 14 -18.62 19.30 9.09
C GLY A 14 -18.21 19.45 8.29
N THR A 15 -18.18 19.85 8.39
CA THR A 15 -17.73 20.12 7.78
C THR A 15 -16.89 19.77 7.40
N GLY A 16 -16.81 19.78 7.86
CA GLY A 16 -15.85 19.60 7.65
C GLY A 16 -15.40 18.57 7.08
N ARG A 17 -15.55 18.02 7.20
CA ARG A 17 -15.15 17.06 6.79
C ARG A 17 -15.31 16.91 5.53
N ASN A 18 -16.07 17.20 5.13
CA ASN A 18 -16.35 17.04 3.85
C ASN A 18 -15.42 17.76 3.10
N ILE A 19 -15.20 18.69 3.47
CA ILE A 19 -14.36 19.53 3.03
C ILE A 19 -13.16 18.90 2.89
N VAL A 20 -12.91 18.51 3.88
CA VAL A 20 -11.86 17.85 4.14
C VAL A 20 -11.56 16.94 3.06
N ASP A 21 -12.47 16.44 2.39
CA ASP A 21 -12.18 15.48 1.44
C ASP A 21 -11.12 15.78 0.50
N LYS A 22 -11.09 16.88 -0.03
CA LYS A 22 -10.10 17.11 -0.98
C LYS A 22 -8.83 17.28 -0.38
N ASP A 23 -8.80 17.91 0.67
CA ASP A 23 -7.55 18.17 1.32
C ASP A 23 -7.13 16.86 1.82
N ASP A 24 -8.04 16.05 2.14
CA ASP A 24 -7.74 14.79 2.66
C ASP A 24 -7.01 13.97 1.70
N LYS A 25 -7.21 14.17 0.47
CA LYS A 25 -6.50 13.35 -0.46
C LYS A 25 -5.06 13.66 -0.36
N SER A 26 -4.72 14.85 0.03
CA SER A 26 -3.33 15.17 0.20
C SER A 26 -2.90 14.79 1.59
N ASP A 27 -3.78 14.78 2.56
CA ASP A 27 -3.40 14.43 3.92
C ASP A 27 -3.45 12.93 4.11
N ILE A 28 -4.29 12.25 3.36
CA ILE A 28 -4.29 10.82 3.35
C ILE A 28 -3.20 10.46 2.40
N VAL A 29 -2.03 10.86 2.70
CA VAL A 29 -0.95 10.62 1.83
C VAL A 29 -0.40 9.27 2.10
N MET A 30 -0.04 8.63 1.05
CA MET A 30 0.78 7.52 1.08
C MET A 30 2.08 7.92 1.71
N GLN A 31 2.40 7.31 2.82
CA GLN A 31 3.68 7.55 3.45
C GLN A 31 4.60 6.41 3.18
N LEU A 32 5.82 6.79 2.79
CA LEU A 32 6.89 5.86 2.68
C LEU A 32 7.43 5.64 4.07
N ILE A 33 7.65 4.43 4.45
CA ILE A 33 8.18 4.12 5.75
C ILE A 33 9.69 4.13 5.71
N ASP A 34 10.26 4.89 6.59
CA ASP A 34 11.71 4.97 6.76
C ASP A 34 12.03 4.66 8.23
N GLU A 35 13.28 4.84 8.60
CA GLU A 35 13.73 4.55 9.96
C GLU A 35 13.02 5.38 11.01
N LYS A 36 12.51 6.54 10.64
CA LYS A 36 11.90 7.45 11.62
C LYS A 36 10.52 6.96 12.05
N ASN A 37 9.87 6.16 11.25
CA ASN A 37 8.56 5.63 11.59
C ASN A 37 8.55 4.10 11.62
N LEU A 38 9.69 3.52 11.98
CA LEU A 38 9.86 2.08 12.06
C LEU A 38 8.82 1.39 12.94
N THR A 39 8.42 2.02 14.02
CA THR A 39 7.40 1.46 14.91
C THR A 39 6.08 1.28 14.16
N THR A 40 5.76 2.21 13.27
CA THR A 40 4.55 2.08 12.46
C THR A 40 4.68 0.91 11.50
N VAL A 41 5.90 0.70 10.96
CA VAL A 41 6.15 -0.43 10.06
C VAL A 41 5.96 -1.71 10.82
N GLU A 42 6.54 -1.81 12.00
CA GLU A 42 6.45 -3.01 12.81
C GLU A 42 4.99 -3.34 13.09
N ASN A 43 4.19 -2.33 13.41
CA ASN A 43 2.78 -2.54 13.65
C ASN A 43 2.06 -3.03 12.39
N ILE A 44 2.38 -2.42 11.26
CA ILE A 44 1.77 -2.82 10.00
C ILE A 44 2.15 -4.26 9.64
N CYS A 45 3.42 -4.58 9.77
CA CYS A 45 3.91 -5.91 9.43
C CYS A 45 3.34 -6.98 10.34
N GLN A 46 3.18 -6.66 11.62
CA GLN A 46 2.64 -7.60 12.59
C GLN A 46 1.21 -8.03 12.22
N TYR A 47 0.45 -7.14 11.61
CA TYR A 47 -0.94 -7.41 11.25
C TYR A 47 -1.15 -7.69 9.76
N ASP A 48 -0.08 -7.93 9.00
CA ASP A 48 -0.19 -8.23 7.58
C ASP A 48 -0.93 -9.57 7.38
N PRO A 49 -2.12 -9.56 6.81
CA PRO A 49 -2.89 -10.78 6.62
C PRO A 49 -2.45 -11.58 5.40
N VAL A 50 -1.59 -11.01 4.56
CA VAL A 50 -1.22 -11.63 3.28
C VAL A 50 0.10 -12.37 3.36
N ARG A 51 1.12 -11.73 3.94
CA ARG A 51 2.46 -12.29 4.01
C ARG A 51 3.04 -12.14 5.43
N PRO A 52 2.41 -12.75 6.43
CA PRO A 52 2.86 -12.54 7.82
C PRO A 52 4.25 -13.08 8.10
N SER A 53 4.75 -13.98 7.27
CA SER A 53 6.06 -14.59 7.50
C SER A 53 7.24 -13.72 7.04
N ILE A 54 7.00 -12.67 6.28
CA ILE A 54 8.10 -11.84 5.81
C ILE A 54 8.51 -10.87 6.91
N PRO A 55 9.77 -10.89 7.36
CA PRO A 55 10.22 -10.01 8.44
C PRO A 55 10.11 -8.54 8.07
N CYS A 56 9.86 -7.72 9.07
CA CYS A 56 9.74 -6.28 8.89
C CYS A 56 10.99 -5.68 8.29
N GLU A 57 12.15 -6.11 8.76
CA GLU A 57 13.42 -5.56 8.30
C GLU A 57 13.63 -5.80 6.81
N TRP A 58 13.23 -6.96 6.31
CA TRP A 58 13.36 -7.26 4.89
C TRP A 58 12.51 -6.31 4.04
N ARG A 59 11.36 -5.91 4.56
CA ARG A 59 10.41 -5.10 3.81
C ARG A 59 10.93 -3.70 3.50
N ILE A 60 11.89 -3.22 4.25
CA ILE A 60 12.47 -1.89 4.03
C ILE A 60 13.96 -1.95 3.67
N ALA A 61 14.55 -3.13 3.62
CA ALA A 61 15.96 -3.28 3.31
C ALA A 61 16.21 -3.27 1.80
N ASN A 62 17.42 -2.90 1.42
CA ASN A 62 17.90 -3.03 0.04
C ASN A 62 17.00 -2.37 -1.01
N GLY A 63 16.41 -1.24 -0.67
CA GLY A 63 15.55 -0.50 -1.60
C GLY A 63 14.10 -0.92 -1.62
N ASN A 64 13.74 -1.95 -0.87
CA ASN A 64 12.33 -2.33 -0.74
C ASN A 64 11.57 -1.21 -0.04
N LYS A 65 10.30 -1.10 -0.30
CA LYS A 65 9.49 -0.01 0.24
C LYS A 65 8.17 -0.49 0.79
N VAL A 66 7.75 0.12 1.89
CA VAL A 66 6.43 -0.09 2.45
C VAL A 66 5.69 1.22 2.38
N PHE A 67 4.49 1.16 1.86
CA PHE A 67 3.63 2.33 1.75
C PHE A 67 2.39 2.09 2.57
N PHE A 68 1.88 3.13 3.20
CA PHE A 68 0.59 3.04 3.83
C PHE A 68 -0.19 4.31 3.56
N LYS A 69 -1.50 4.20 3.66
CA LYS A 69 -2.40 5.30 3.42
C LYS A 69 -3.27 5.44 4.64
N GLY A 70 -3.45 6.65 5.11
CA GLY A 70 -4.26 6.91 6.30
C GLY A 70 -4.21 8.36 6.71
N VAL A 71 -4.91 8.67 7.80
CA VAL A 71 -4.98 10.02 8.32
C VAL A 71 -3.80 10.24 9.24
N LYS A 72 -3.08 11.32 9.03
CA LYS A 72 -1.92 11.65 9.86
C LYS A 72 -2.39 12.14 11.22
N SER A 73 -1.57 11.89 12.22
CA SER A 73 -1.83 12.43 13.53
C SER A 73 -1.56 13.94 13.54
N PHE A 74 -2.04 14.59 14.58
CA PHE A 74 -1.88 16.03 14.74
C PHE A 74 -0.42 16.46 14.61
N ASP A 75 0.50 15.72 15.19
CA ASP A 75 1.92 16.09 15.14
C ASP A 75 2.66 15.46 13.96
N MET A 76 1.92 14.86 13.05
CA MET A 76 2.46 14.32 11.80
C MET A 76 3.44 13.14 11.97
N ARG A 77 3.50 12.59 13.15
CA ARG A 77 4.42 11.48 13.42
C ARG A 77 3.80 10.10 13.25
N TYR A 78 2.48 10.01 13.38
CA TYR A 78 1.81 8.72 13.31
C TYR A 78 0.69 8.75 12.29
N VAL A 79 0.28 7.60 11.87
CA VAL A 79 -0.97 7.44 11.15
C VAL A 79 -1.99 6.97 12.17
N THR A 80 -3.01 7.76 12.41
CA THR A 80 -4.02 7.43 13.39
C THR A 80 -5.07 6.46 12.88
N GLU A 81 -5.35 6.52 11.58
CA GLU A 81 -6.29 5.61 10.96
C GLU A 81 -5.69 5.13 9.65
N MET A 82 -5.26 3.89 9.60
CA MET A 82 -4.69 3.34 8.38
C MET A 82 -5.81 2.76 7.54
N SER A 83 -5.91 3.16 6.30
CA SER A 83 -6.91 2.66 5.36
C SER A 83 -6.37 1.60 4.41
N ALA A 84 -5.08 1.60 4.15
CA ALA A 84 -4.46 0.59 3.29
C ALA A 84 -2.96 0.52 3.53
N ALA A 85 -2.38 -0.62 3.22
CA ALA A 85 -0.92 -0.81 3.23
C ALA A 85 -0.52 -1.62 2.01
N CYS A 86 0.67 -1.37 1.49
CA CYS A 86 1.21 -2.11 0.37
C CYS A 86 2.72 -2.17 0.46
N CYS A 87 3.26 -3.36 0.24
CA CYS A 87 4.70 -3.58 0.27
C CYS A 87 5.20 -3.87 -1.14
N VAL A 88 6.33 -3.28 -1.50
CA VAL A 88 6.89 -3.36 -2.84
C VAL A 88 8.36 -3.74 -2.79
N SER A 89 8.75 -4.70 -3.60
CA SER A 89 10.14 -5.08 -3.81
C SER A 89 10.49 -4.83 -5.28
N PHE A 90 11.76 -4.66 -5.58
CA PHE A 90 12.19 -4.36 -6.95
C PHE A 90 13.07 -5.49 -7.46
N LYS A 91 12.74 -6.05 -8.62
CA LYS A 91 13.40 -7.23 -9.17
C LYS A 91 13.70 -7.07 -10.65
N ASN A 92 14.59 -7.92 -11.15
CA ASN A 92 14.91 -7.94 -12.57
C ASN A 92 14.05 -8.96 -13.31
N THR A 93 13.47 -9.91 -12.58
CA THR A 93 12.57 -10.92 -13.15
C THR A 93 11.35 -11.03 -12.25
N VAL A 94 10.26 -11.53 -12.80
CA VAL A 94 9.02 -11.70 -12.04
C VAL A 94 9.13 -12.95 -11.17
N PRO A 95 9.08 -12.83 -9.85
CA PRO A 95 9.20 -14.00 -8.96
C PRO A 95 7.93 -14.85 -9.02
N LYS A 96 8.10 -16.16 -8.91
CA LYS A 96 6.99 -17.10 -8.93
C LYS A 96 6.55 -17.51 -7.53
N SER A 97 7.36 -17.22 -6.54
CA SER A 97 7.08 -17.60 -5.15
C SER A 97 7.64 -16.56 -4.20
N GLU A 98 7.19 -16.63 -2.96
CA GLU A 98 7.70 -15.77 -1.91
C GLU A 98 9.19 -16.03 -1.68
N MET A 99 9.59 -17.29 -1.65
CA MET A 99 10.98 -17.66 -1.45
C MET A 99 11.87 -17.09 -2.58
N GLU A 100 11.41 -17.21 -3.81
CA GLU A 100 12.16 -16.68 -4.94
C GLU A 100 12.29 -15.17 -4.84
N MET A 101 11.23 -14.48 -4.43
CA MET A 101 11.27 -13.03 -4.26
C MET A 101 12.26 -12.64 -3.17
N VAL A 102 12.21 -13.32 -2.03
CA VAL A 102 13.06 -12.96 -0.88
C VAL A 102 14.54 -13.27 -1.13
N SER A 103 14.82 -14.34 -1.86
CA SER A 103 16.19 -14.77 -2.10
C SER A 103 16.87 -14.12 -3.30
N SER A 104 16.11 -13.47 -4.18
CA SER A 104 16.69 -12.87 -5.37
C SER A 104 17.34 -11.52 -5.08
N VAL A 105 18.21 -11.11 -5.99
CA VAL A 105 18.92 -9.84 -5.84
C VAL A 105 17.94 -8.68 -5.90
N HIS A 106 18.19 -7.69 -5.07
CA HIS A 106 17.37 -6.47 -5.03
C HIS A 106 17.87 -5.50 -6.09
N SER A 107 17.03 -4.59 -6.42
CA SER A 107 17.22 -3.56 -7.44
C SER A 107 16.95 -4.12 -8.82
N GLY A 108 15.99 -3.59 -9.47
CA GLY A 108 15.58 -3.99 -10.80
C GLY A 108 14.51 -3.05 -11.30
N ASN A 109 14.09 -3.28 -12.52
CA ASN A 109 13.13 -2.39 -13.17
C ASN A 109 11.68 -2.90 -13.11
N ILE A 110 11.43 -3.92 -12.29
CA ILE A 110 10.09 -4.43 -12.07
C ILE A 110 9.71 -4.20 -10.60
N ALA A 111 8.63 -3.49 -10.36
CA ALA A 111 8.11 -3.32 -9.01
C ALA A 111 7.20 -4.49 -8.72
N ILE A 112 7.46 -5.21 -7.63
CA ILE A 112 6.67 -6.37 -7.22
C ILE A 112 5.84 -5.97 -6.01
N PHE A 113 4.53 -5.91 -6.20
CA PHE A 113 3.57 -5.61 -5.16
C PHE A 113 3.21 -6.94 -4.51
N TYR A 114 3.75 -7.22 -3.34
CA TYR A 114 3.60 -8.56 -2.73
C TYR A 114 2.63 -8.60 -1.55
N THR A 115 2.29 -7.45 -1.00
CA THR A 115 1.27 -7.34 0.04
C THR A 115 0.43 -6.12 -0.26
N VAL A 116 -0.89 -6.30 -0.35
CA VAL A 116 -1.83 -5.19 -0.45
C VAL A 116 -3.00 -5.55 0.45
N TRP A 117 -3.29 -4.72 1.44
CA TRP A 117 -4.48 -4.91 2.26
C TRP A 117 -5.07 -3.58 2.67
N SER A 118 -6.35 -3.58 2.97
CA SER A 118 -7.06 -2.35 3.28
C SER A 118 -8.15 -2.60 4.30
N THR A 119 -8.52 -1.55 5.02
CA THR A 119 -9.59 -1.58 6.00
C THR A 119 -10.82 -0.80 5.51
N ARG A 120 -10.70 -0.16 4.34
CA ARG A 120 -11.79 0.65 3.80
C ARG A 120 -11.98 0.27 2.33
N LYS A 121 -13.24 0.17 1.91
CA LYS A 121 -13.56 -0.18 0.54
C LYS A 121 -12.91 0.81 -0.43
N GLY A 122 -12.27 0.29 -1.45
CA GLY A 122 -11.63 1.11 -2.47
C GLY A 122 -10.21 1.56 -2.12
N ALA A 123 -9.81 1.48 -0.85
CA ALA A 123 -8.49 1.97 -0.44
C ALA A 123 -7.35 1.12 -0.99
N GLY A 124 -7.59 -0.18 -1.17
CA GLY A 124 -6.56 -1.05 -1.76
C GLY A 124 -6.28 -0.69 -3.22
N ARG A 125 -7.33 -0.35 -3.96
CA ARG A 125 -7.16 0.08 -5.34
C ARG A 125 -6.45 1.43 -5.36
N GLU A 126 -6.84 2.34 -4.51
CA GLU A 126 -6.24 3.67 -4.45
C GLU A 126 -4.75 3.60 -4.17
N ILE A 127 -4.35 2.81 -3.20
CA ILE A 127 -2.94 2.76 -2.84
C ILE A 127 -2.08 2.21 -3.96
N ILE A 128 -2.56 1.21 -4.69
CA ILE A 128 -1.82 0.67 -5.83
C ILE A 128 -1.53 1.76 -6.85
N PHE A 129 -2.55 2.52 -7.26
CA PHE A 129 -2.35 3.55 -8.27
C PHE A 129 -1.57 4.76 -7.73
N ASN A 130 -1.69 5.06 -6.44
CA ASN A 130 -0.87 6.09 -5.82
C ASN A 130 0.61 5.68 -5.85
N ILE A 131 0.90 4.40 -5.62
CA ILE A 131 2.27 3.90 -5.66
C ILE A 131 2.81 3.95 -7.09
N VAL A 132 2.01 3.58 -8.07
CA VAL A 132 2.43 3.65 -9.47
C VAL A 132 2.83 5.10 -9.81
N ASP A 133 2.01 6.07 -9.43
CA ASP A 133 2.31 7.47 -9.69
C ASP A 133 3.59 7.90 -8.98
N TYR A 134 3.76 7.50 -7.73
CA TYR A 134 4.96 7.78 -6.95
C TYR A 134 6.20 7.19 -7.63
N LEU A 135 6.11 5.94 -8.09
CA LEU A 135 7.25 5.29 -8.71
C LEU A 135 7.60 5.91 -10.07
N LYS A 136 6.61 6.33 -10.82
CA LYS A 136 6.88 7.01 -12.09
C LYS A 136 7.65 8.30 -11.86
N GLU A 137 7.39 8.98 -10.76
CA GLU A 137 8.07 10.22 -10.46
C GLU A 137 9.44 9.98 -9.82
N HIS A 138 9.53 9.08 -8.87
CA HIS A 138 10.74 8.91 -8.05
C HIS A 138 11.66 7.78 -8.48
N LYS A 139 11.16 6.81 -9.24
CA LYS A 139 11.96 5.69 -9.73
C LYS A 139 11.63 5.42 -11.19
N PRO A 140 11.99 6.35 -12.08
CA PRO A 140 11.63 6.23 -13.50
C PRO A 140 12.28 5.03 -14.22
N ASN A 141 13.25 4.36 -13.59
CA ASN A 141 13.81 3.16 -14.13
C ASN A 141 12.86 1.96 -13.99
N VAL A 142 11.85 2.06 -13.13
CA VAL A 142 10.86 1.00 -12.99
C VAL A 142 9.92 1.06 -14.18
N LYS A 143 9.81 -0.05 -14.90
CA LYS A 143 9.03 -0.10 -16.14
C LYS A 143 7.82 -1.02 -16.07
N ARG A 144 7.77 -1.88 -15.08
CA ARG A 144 6.68 -2.84 -14.94
C ARG A 144 6.17 -2.87 -13.51
N TYR A 145 4.87 -3.06 -13.36
CA TYR A 145 4.18 -3.09 -12.07
C TYR A 145 3.45 -4.41 -11.97
N VAL A 146 4.05 -5.36 -11.28
CA VAL A 146 3.59 -6.74 -11.24
C VAL A 146 3.31 -7.15 -9.80
N THR A 147 2.37 -8.03 -9.57
CA THR A 147 2.07 -8.51 -8.23
C THR A 147 2.65 -9.88 -7.98
N LEU A 148 2.86 -10.21 -6.72
CA LEU A 148 3.05 -11.59 -6.29
C LEU A 148 1.90 -11.85 -5.32
N SER A 149 0.79 -12.36 -5.83
CA SER A 149 -0.45 -12.49 -5.08
C SER A 149 -0.66 -13.91 -4.59
N PRO A 150 -1.31 -14.12 -3.44
CA PRO A 150 -1.67 -15.47 -3.03
C PRO A 150 -2.67 -16.05 -4.02
N LYS A 151 -2.63 -17.37 -4.20
CA LYS A 151 -3.48 -18.02 -5.19
C LYS A 151 -4.88 -18.22 -4.63
N THR A 152 -5.63 -17.14 -4.48
CA THR A 152 -6.98 -17.15 -3.93
C THR A 152 -7.95 -16.44 -4.89
N GLU A 153 -9.22 -16.79 -4.81
CA GLU A 153 -10.23 -16.14 -5.62
C GLU A 153 -10.37 -14.66 -5.25
N MET A 154 -10.20 -14.32 -3.98
CA MET A 154 -10.31 -12.95 -3.54
C MET A 154 -9.23 -12.08 -4.20
N ALA A 155 -7.98 -12.54 -4.19
CA ALA A 155 -6.89 -11.81 -4.80
C ALA A 155 -7.11 -11.70 -6.32
N LYS A 156 -7.55 -12.78 -6.95
CA LYS A 156 -7.79 -12.79 -8.38
C LYS A 156 -8.87 -11.77 -8.77
N LYS A 157 -10.00 -11.80 -8.07
CA LYS A 157 -11.09 -10.86 -8.35
C LYS A 157 -10.64 -9.42 -8.13
N PHE A 158 -9.89 -9.18 -7.07
CA PHE A 158 -9.43 -7.84 -6.75
C PHE A 158 -8.56 -7.25 -7.86
N HIS A 159 -7.54 -7.98 -8.27
CA HIS A 159 -6.62 -7.46 -9.29
C HIS A 159 -7.26 -7.35 -10.67
N LEU A 160 -8.05 -8.33 -11.06
CA LEU A 160 -8.74 -8.27 -12.36
C LEU A 160 -9.74 -7.12 -12.39
N ARG A 161 -10.47 -6.91 -11.29
CA ARG A 161 -11.43 -5.81 -11.22
C ARG A 161 -10.75 -4.46 -11.30
N ASN A 162 -9.52 -4.37 -10.83
CA ASN A 162 -8.75 -3.13 -10.88
C ASN A 162 -8.04 -2.92 -12.21
N GLY A 163 -8.25 -3.80 -13.17
CA GLY A 163 -7.71 -3.62 -14.52
C GLY A 163 -6.39 -4.32 -14.80
N ALA A 164 -5.87 -5.08 -13.84
CA ALA A 164 -4.64 -5.83 -14.08
C ALA A 164 -4.93 -7.06 -14.93
N LYS A 165 -3.90 -7.61 -15.55
CA LYS A 165 -4.02 -8.83 -16.36
C LYS A 165 -3.25 -9.94 -15.69
N LEU A 166 -3.80 -11.13 -15.70
CA LEU A 166 -3.11 -12.31 -15.18
C LEU A 166 -2.02 -12.68 -16.19
N ILE A 167 -0.76 -12.63 -15.77
CA ILE A 167 0.35 -12.97 -16.65
C ILE A 167 0.97 -14.32 -16.31
N ALA A 168 0.75 -14.83 -15.11
CA ALA A 168 1.26 -16.16 -14.74
C ALA A 168 0.46 -16.75 -13.60
N GLU A 169 0.26 -18.05 -13.68
CA GLU A 169 -0.36 -18.82 -12.61
C GLU A 169 0.71 -19.81 -12.17
N ASN A 170 1.20 -19.65 -10.95
CA ASN A 170 2.26 -20.49 -10.40
C ASN A 170 1.67 -21.53 -9.45
N GLU A 171 2.51 -22.31 -8.83
CA GLU A 171 2.03 -23.36 -7.92
C GLU A 171 1.22 -22.77 -6.77
N THR A 172 1.74 -21.74 -6.11
CA THR A 172 1.09 -21.17 -4.93
C THR A 172 0.74 -19.68 -5.08
N THR A 173 1.03 -19.07 -6.22
CA THR A 173 0.84 -17.63 -6.43
C THR A 173 0.28 -17.34 -7.79
N TYR A 174 -0.22 -16.11 -7.93
CA TYR A 174 -0.56 -15.52 -9.21
C TYR A 174 0.32 -14.29 -9.42
N ASN A 175 0.68 -14.01 -10.66
CA ASN A 175 1.27 -12.73 -11.00
C ASN A 175 0.27 -11.99 -11.89
N PHE A 176 -0.10 -10.78 -11.47
CA PHE A 176 -0.92 -9.88 -12.27
C PHE A 176 -0.06 -8.68 -12.65
N GLU A 177 -0.28 -8.13 -13.81
CA GLU A 177 0.46 -6.93 -14.23
C GLU A 177 -0.49 -5.78 -14.53
N TYR A 178 -0.15 -4.61 -14.01
CA TYR A 178 -0.87 -3.37 -14.26
C TYR A 178 -0.15 -2.66 -15.41
N PHE A 179 -0.84 -2.52 -16.54
CA PHE A 179 -0.28 -1.84 -17.71
C PHE A 179 -0.76 -0.39 -17.68
N VAL A 180 -0.01 0.47 -17.05
CA VAL A 180 -0.40 1.87 -16.81
C VAL A 180 0.69 2.86 -17.19
#